data_320ed442e0aad9e39f94af23f4b333c8
#
_entry.id   320ed442e0aad9e39f94af23f4b333c8
#
_cell.length_a   1.000
_cell.length_b   1.000
_cell.length_c   1.000
_cell.angle_alpha   90.00
_cell.angle_beta   90.00
_cell.angle_gamma   90.00
#
_symmetry.space_group_name_H-M   'P 1'
#
loop_
_entity.id
_entity.type
_entity.pdbx_description
1 polymer ?
#
loop_
_entity_poly.entity_id
_entity_poly.type
_entity_poly.pdbx_seq_one_letter_code
_entity_poly.pdbx_strand_id
1 'polypeptide(L)'
;MGRGPVISSKARRLRETNFRFMETFSTLPLEASFDRMIQEKDRKMASIGFIGAGIVATALAVRLSERGYEILAVSSRSRASAEKLARRISNCRVAESNQEVASLTNLVFIVTADDAIASVIDSVQWRRGQSVIHCNGAASTDLLEGARSAGAQVGCFHPLQTFAGLNEALENLPGSMFGIEAEEPLYSLLAKMALDLEGRSIRLTASAKVLYHAAAVITSNYTVTLMKMATDLWGAFEVPAAEATSALLPLLRGTVNNLAKVGLPHALTGPIARGDIGTLRQHLVALQEQAPGVLGAYRQMGLQTIPLALAKGTISKETAGKMKALLEGQKN
;
A
#
# COMPACT_ATOMS: atom_id res chain seq x y z
N MET A 1 -1.40 -45.69 37.64
CA MET A 1 -2.66 -44.92 37.73
C MET A 1 -2.29 -43.45 37.79
N GLY A 2 -2.28 -42.75 36.67
CA GLY A 2 -1.96 -41.32 36.57
C GLY A 2 -3.07 -40.60 35.82
N ARG A 3 -3.76 -39.69 36.48
CA ARG A 3 -4.85 -38.90 35.91
C ARG A 3 -4.26 -37.75 35.04
N GLY A 4 -4.63 -37.70 33.76
CA GLY A 4 -4.29 -36.59 32.89
C GLY A 4 -5.10 -35.30 33.22
N PRO A 5 -4.66 -34.12 32.79
CA PRO A 5 -5.28 -32.84 33.15
C PRO A 5 -6.65 -32.63 32.49
N VAL A 6 -7.62 -32.26 33.31
CA VAL A 6 -8.98 -31.91 32.93
C VAL A 6 -8.96 -30.53 32.22
N ILE A 7 -9.22 -30.48 30.92
CA ILE A 7 -9.40 -29.24 30.15
C ILE A 7 -10.76 -28.63 30.50
N SER A 8 -10.76 -27.36 30.95
CA SER A 8 -11.94 -26.65 31.45
C SER A 8 -13.01 -26.48 30.39
N SER A 9 -14.27 -26.58 30.79
CA SER A 9 -15.49 -26.50 29.98
C SER A 9 -15.63 -25.16 29.18
N LYS A 10 -14.86 -24.13 29.53
CA LYS A 10 -14.84 -22.84 28.88
C LYS A 10 -14.09 -22.84 27.53
N ALA A 11 -13.07 -23.71 27.38
CA ALA A 11 -12.32 -23.86 26.12
C ALA A 11 -13.08 -24.67 25.06
N ARG A 12 -14.03 -25.50 25.48
CA ARG A 12 -14.87 -26.28 24.58
C ARG A 12 -15.99 -25.44 23.94
N ARG A 13 -16.60 -24.51 24.69
CA ARG A 13 -17.64 -23.61 24.17
C ARG A 13 -17.12 -22.59 23.14
N LEU A 14 -15.86 -22.15 23.25
CA LEU A 14 -15.28 -21.21 22.27
C LEU A 14 -14.91 -21.86 20.94
N ARG A 15 -14.70 -23.17 20.90
CA ARG A 15 -14.49 -23.89 19.63
C ARG A 15 -15.78 -24.24 18.91
N GLU A 16 -16.86 -24.51 19.62
CA GLU A 16 -18.17 -24.83 19.02
C GLU A 16 -18.89 -23.60 18.47
N THR A 17 -18.63 -22.39 19.00
CA THR A 17 -19.21 -21.15 18.51
C THR A 17 -18.59 -20.68 17.19
N ASN A 18 -17.30 -20.94 16.98
CA ASN A 18 -16.61 -20.56 15.73
C ASN A 18 -16.85 -21.53 14.56
N PHE A 19 -17.31 -22.76 14.83
CA PHE A 19 -17.61 -23.74 13.77
C PHE A 19 -19.03 -23.61 13.23
N ARG A 20 -19.97 -23.05 14.00
CA ARG A 20 -21.36 -22.81 13.55
C ARG A 20 -21.57 -21.58 12.66
N PHE A 21 -20.55 -20.71 12.54
CA PHE A 21 -20.63 -19.51 11.68
C PHE A 21 -20.25 -19.78 10.21
N MET A 22 -19.77 -20.99 9.88
CA MET A 22 -19.36 -21.36 8.52
C MET A 22 -20.33 -22.28 7.76
N GLU A 23 -21.42 -22.74 8.37
CA GLU A 23 -22.35 -23.70 7.72
C GLU A 23 -23.73 -23.13 7.32
N THR A 24 -23.96 -21.80 7.44
CA THR A 24 -25.27 -21.20 7.10
C THR A 24 -25.27 -20.34 5.83
N PHE A 25 -24.34 -20.55 4.89
CA PHE A 25 -24.39 -19.91 3.56
C PHE A 25 -24.38 -20.92 2.42
N SER A 26 -25.35 -21.82 2.45
CA SER A 26 -25.66 -22.66 1.28
C SER A 26 -27.16 -22.81 1.15
N THR A 27 -27.81 -21.80 0.59
CA THR A 27 -29.02 -21.83 -0.24
C THR A 27 -29.58 -20.42 -0.42
N LEU A 28 -29.17 -19.69 -1.47
CA LEU A 28 -29.99 -18.63 -2.08
C LEU A 28 -29.46 -18.29 -3.48
N PRO A 29 -29.92 -18.98 -4.56
CA PRO A 29 -29.55 -18.63 -5.93
C PRO A 29 -30.18 -17.32 -6.44
N LEU A 30 -31.22 -16.81 -5.79
CA LEU A 30 -31.97 -15.62 -6.24
C LEU A 30 -31.38 -14.31 -5.72
N GLU A 31 -30.90 -14.26 -4.49
CA GLU A 31 -30.24 -13.05 -3.94
C GLU A 31 -28.89 -12.78 -4.63
N ALA A 32 -28.08 -13.80 -4.89
CA ALA A 32 -26.83 -13.67 -5.61
C ALA A 32 -27.03 -13.20 -7.07
N SER A 33 -28.16 -13.49 -7.68
CA SER A 33 -28.53 -13.04 -9.03
C SER A 33 -29.02 -11.59 -9.02
N PHE A 34 -29.76 -11.18 -7.99
CA PHE A 34 -30.25 -9.82 -7.83
C PHE A 34 -29.11 -8.85 -7.45
N ASP A 35 -28.24 -9.27 -6.55
CA ASP A 35 -27.01 -8.51 -6.21
C ASP A 35 -26.08 -8.36 -7.41
N ARG A 36 -25.93 -9.38 -8.25
CA ARG A 36 -25.19 -9.28 -9.52
C ARG A 36 -25.81 -8.30 -10.50
N MET A 37 -27.14 -8.29 -10.63
CA MET A 37 -27.85 -7.35 -11.51
C MET A 37 -27.74 -5.90 -11.03
N ILE A 38 -27.85 -5.65 -9.72
CA ILE A 38 -27.61 -4.33 -9.14
C ILE A 38 -26.15 -3.91 -9.34
N GLN A 39 -25.20 -4.81 -9.07
CA GLN A 39 -23.78 -4.59 -9.28
C GLN A 39 -23.43 -4.30 -10.74
N GLU A 40 -24.06 -4.96 -11.69
CA GLU A 40 -23.84 -4.73 -13.12
C GLU A 40 -24.46 -3.42 -13.59
N LYS A 41 -25.59 -3.01 -13.01
CA LYS A 41 -26.23 -1.72 -13.27
C LYS A 41 -25.38 -0.56 -12.75
N ASP A 42 -24.80 -0.67 -11.56
CA ASP A 42 -23.93 0.36 -10.97
C ASP A 42 -22.63 0.52 -11.75
N ARG A 43 -22.05 -0.57 -12.28
CA ARG A 43 -20.88 -0.53 -13.15
C ARG A 43 -21.14 0.20 -14.47
N LYS A 44 -22.30 0.00 -15.07
CA LYS A 44 -22.72 0.66 -16.33
C LYS A 44 -23.16 2.11 -16.11
N MET A 45 -23.50 2.52 -14.89
CA MET A 45 -23.91 3.89 -14.60
C MET A 45 -22.73 4.85 -14.36
N ALA A 46 -21.53 4.35 -14.06
CA ALA A 46 -20.32 5.16 -13.84
C ALA A 46 -19.52 5.26 -15.14
N SER A 47 -19.72 6.34 -15.90
CA SER A 47 -18.80 6.71 -16.97
C SER A 47 -17.54 7.34 -16.36
N ILE A 48 -16.38 6.71 -16.58
CA ILE A 48 -15.11 7.09 -15.93
C ILE A 48 -14.21 7.82 -16.89
N GLY A 49 -13.64 8.93 -16.42
CA GLY A 49 -12.59 9.67 -17.09
C GLY A 49 -11.31 9.75 -16.25
N PHE A 50 -10.20 9.84 -16.95
CA PHE A 50 -8.89 10.03 -16.30
C PHE A 50 -8.25 11.33 -16.76
N ILE A 51 -7.85 12.16 -15.82
CA ILE A 51 -6.98 13.31 -16.01
C ILE A 51 -5.61 12.94 -15.48
N GLY A 52 -4.68 12.69 -16.41
CA GLY A 52 -3.38 12.06 -16.16
C GLY A 52 -3.32 10.66 -16.77
N ALA A 53 -2.17 10.33 -17.38
CA ALA A 53 -1.92 9.05 -18.05
C ALA A 53 -0.55 8.45 -17.64
N GLY A 54 -0.21 8.60 -16.36
CA GLY A 54 0.97 7.96 -15.75
C GLY A 54 0.74 6.47 -15.49
N ILE A 55 1.72 5.82 -14.84
CA ILE A 55 1.66 4.38 -14.53
C ILE A 55 0.43 4.05 -13.68
N VAL A 56 0.18 4.82 -12.60
CA VAL A 56 -0.97 4.59 -11.70
C VAL A 56 -2.29 4.73 -12.46
N ALA A 57 -2.46 5.82 -13.23
CA ALA A 57 -3.64 6.04 -14.04
C ALA A 57 -3.88 4.89 -15.01
N THR A 58 -2.84 4.47 -15.72
CA THR A 58 -2.93 3.40 -16.72
C THR A 58 -3.27 2.06 -16.06
N ALA A 59 -2.63 1.73 -14.94
CA ALA A 59 -2.91 0.49 -14.22
C ALA A 59 -4.36 0.44 -13.70
N LEU A 60 -4.82 1.51 -13.06
CA LEU A 60 -6.21 1.61 -12.58
C LEU A 60 -7.21 1.53 -13.75
N ALA A 61 -7.01 2.32 -14.80
CA ALA A 61 -7.92 2.36 -15.93
C ALA A 61 -8.04 1.00 -16.65
N VAL A 62 -6.91 0.33 -16.89
CA VAL A 62 -6.88 -1.01 -17.49
C VAL A 62 -7.59 -2.03 -16.60
N ARG A 63 -7.21 -2.10 -15.32
CA ARG A 63 -7.81 -3.07 -14.40
C ARG A 63 -9.31 -2.83 -14.16
N LEU A 64 -9.75 -1.58 -14.05
CA LEU A 64 -11.17 -1.25 -13.93
C LEU A 64 -11.93 -1.63 -15.23
N SER A 65 -11.36 -1.36 -16.41
CA SER A 65 -11.95 -1.77 -17.68
C SER A 65 -12.10 -3.29 -17.79
N GLU A 66 -11.09 -4.07 -17.37
CA GLU A 66 -11.16 -5.53 -17.30
C GLU A 66 -12.28 -6.04 -16.36
N ARG A 67 -12.68 -5.23 -15.39
CA ARG A 67 -13.81 -5.51 -14.46
C ARG A 67 -15.14 -4.97 -14.94
N GLY A 68 -15.22 -4.47 -16.19
CA GLY A 68 -16.44 -4.02 -16.83
C GLY A 68 -16.86 -2.59 -16.51
N TYR A 69 -15.96 -1.77 -15.94
CA TYR A 69 -16.18 -0.33 -15.81
C TYR A 69 -15.94 0.37 -17.15
N GLU A 70 -16.79 1.34 -17.46
CA GLU A 70 -16.71 2.07 -18.71
C GLU A 70 -15.73 3.25 -18.61
N ILE A 71 -14.56 3.13 -19.22
CA ILE A 71 -13.54 4.16 -19.25
C ILE A 71 -13.67 4.90 -20.58
N LEU A 72 -14.25 6.10 -20.57
CA LEU A 72 -14.63 6.80 -21.81
C LEU A 72 -13.56 7.75 -22.34
N ALA A 73 -12.84 8.43 -21.45
CA ALA A 73 -11.93 9.49 -21.87
C ALA A 73 -10.69 9.58 -20.99
N VAL A 74 -9.60 9.99 -21.59
CA VAL A 74 -8.35 10.33 -20.91
C VAL A 74 -7.75 11.58 -21.50
N SER A 75 -7.26 12.47 -20.63
CA SER A 75 -6.41 13.60 -21.00
C SER A 75 -5.06 13.51 -20.28
N SER A 76 -4.03 14.08 -20.88
CA SER A 76 -2.70 14.20 -20.25
C SER A 76 -1.92 15.33 -20.92
N ARG A 77 -1.02 15.98 -20.18
CA ARG A 77 -0.04 16.92 -20.76
C ARG A 77 0.78 16.28 -21.90
N SER A 78 1.09 15.00 -21.77
CA SER A 78 1.69 14.21 -22.85
C SER A 78 0.60 13.48 -23.62
N ARG A 79 0.26 13.98 -24.83
CA ARG A 79 -0.69 13.32 -25.73
C ARG A 79 -0.29 11.87 -26.01
N ALA A 80 0.99 11.62 -26.21
CA ALA A 80 1.51 10.26 -26.43
C ALA A 80 1.23 9.32 -25.27
N SER A 81 1.26 9.82 -24.02
CA SER A 81 0.91 9.02 -22.84
C SER A 81 -0.60 8.72 -22.80
N ALA A 82 -1.44 9.71 -23.10
CA ALA A 82 -2.89 9.50 -23.19
C ALA A 82 -3.25 8.50 -24.28
N GLU A 83 -2.62 8.59 -25.46
CA GLU A 83 -2.81 7.63 -26.55
C GLU A 83 -2.37 6.21 -26.18
N LYS A 84 -1.24 6.05 -25.44
CA LYS A 84 -0.78 4.74 -24.95
C LYS A 84 -1.79 4.12 -23.99
N LEU A 85 -2.40 4.91 -23.10
CA LEU A 85 -3.45 4.45 -22.21
C LEU A 85 -4.71 4.08 -23.01
N ALA A 86 -5.21 5.00 -23.84
CA ALA A 86 -6.44 4.80 -24.60
C ALA A 86 -6.42 3.56 -25.49
N ARG A 87 -5.28 3.26 -26.14
CA ARG A 87 -5.11 2.04 -26.96
C ARG A 87 -5.26 0.72 -26.22
N ARG A 88 -5.17 0.73 -24.88
CA ARG A 88 -5.33 -0.46 -24.04
C ARG A 88 -6.77 -0.74 -23.63
N ILE A 89 -7.68 0.16 -23.91
CA ILE A 89 -9.05 0.13 -23.41
C ILE A 89 -10.01 0.37 -24.56
N SER A 90 -10.94 -0.55 -24.76
CA SER A 90 -11.96 -0.42 -25.78
C SER A 90 -12.83 0.82 -25.53
N ASN A 91 -13.09 1.60 -26.58
CA ASN A 91 -13.93 2.80 -26.57
C ASN A 91 -13.40 3.97 -25.73
N CYS A 92 -12.18 3.90 -25.20
CA CYS A 92 -11.55 5.02 -24.52
C CYS A 92 -10.95 5.99 -25.55
N ARG A 93 -11.32 7.24 -25.49
CA ARG A 93 -10.80 8.29 -26.38
C ARG A 93 -9.81 9.20 -25.68
N VAL A 94 -8.89 9.75 -26.44
CA VAL A 94 -8.02 10.83 -26.00
C VAL A 94 -8.80 12.15 -26.12
N ALA A 95 -9.03 12.80 -24.99
CA ALA A 95 -9.67 14.11 -24.93
C ALA A 95 -8.65 15.23 -25.18
N GLU A 96 -9.09 16.30 -25.82
CA GLU A 96 -8.23 17.47 -26.14
C GLU A 96 -7.97 18.34 -24.90
N SER A 97 -8.82 18.23 -23.86
CA SER A 97 -8.69 19.00 -22.62
C SER A 97 -9.20 18.23 -21.40
N ASN A 98 -8.82 18.68 -20.18
CA ASN A 98 -9.38 18.19 -18.93
C ASN A 98 -10.88 18.46 -18.84
N GLN A 99 -11.32 19.62 -19.38
CA GLN A 99 -12.74 19.98 -19.46
C GLN A 99 -13.55 18.97 -20.29
N GLU A 100 -12.98 18.50 -21.40
CA GLU A 100 -13.65 17.51 -22.23
C GLU A 100 -13.83 16.19 -21.48
N VAL A 101 -12.82 15.72 -20.73
CA VAL A 101 -12.95 14.54 -19.85
C VAL A 101 -14.10 14.72 -18.88
N ALA A 102 -14.13 15.87 -18.17
CA ALA A 102 -15.18 16.16 -17.19
C ALA A 102 -16.57 16.29 -17.83
N SER A 103 -16.67 16.79 -19.07
CA SER A 103 -17.94 16.91 -19.77
C SER A 103 -18.53 15.56 -20.18
N LEU A 104 -17.66 14.58 -20.48
CA LEU A 104 -18.05 13.25 -20.98
C LEU A 104 -18.35 12.25 -19.88
N THR A 105 -17.89 12.51 -18.66
CA THR A 105 -17.89 11.50 -17.59
C THR A 105 -18.51 12.03 -16.30
N ASN A 106 -19.05 11.11 -15.51
CA ASN A 106 -19.63 11.45 -14.20
C ASN A 106 -18.69 11.06 -13.03
N LEU A 107 -17.67 10.26 -13.28
CA LEU A 107 -16.62 9.90 -12.32
C LEU A 107 -15.26 10.25 -12.92
N VAL A 108 -14.56 11.20 -12.33
CA VAL A 108 -13.27 11.68 -12.84
C VAL A 108 -12.16 11.37 -11.86
N PHE A 109 -11.18 10.59 -12.31
CA PHE A 109 -9.93 10.37 -11.59
C PHE A 109 -8.87 11.38 -12.03
N ILE A 110 -8.37 12.18 -11.08
CA ILE A 110 -7.22 13.06 -11.26
C ILE A 110 -5.98 12.30 -10.75
N VAL A 111 -5.15 11.85 -11.70
CA VAL A 111 -3.96 11.02 -11.43
C VAL A 111 -2.76 11.69 -12.09
N THR A 112 -2.57 12.95 -11.77
CA THR A 112 -1.43 13.78 -12.16
C THR A 112 -0.34 13.78 -11.10
N ALA A 113 0.77 14.49 -11.32
CA ALA A 113 1.69 14.84 -10.24
C ALA A 113 0.95 15.63 -9.16
N ASP A 114 1.38 15.46 -7.90
CA ASP A 114 0.67 15.97 -6.72
C ASP A 114 0.49 17.49 -6.75
N ASP A 115 1.51 18.22 -7.19
CA ASP A 115 1.54 19.67 -7.35
C ASP A 115 0.62 20.19 -8.45
N ALA A 116 0.18 19.34 -9.38
CA ALA A 116 -0.70 19.68 -10.47
C ALA A 116 -2.19 19.52 -10.16
N ILE A 117 -2.57 18.85 -9.07
CA ILE A 117 -3.98 18.54 -8.77
C ILE A 117 -4.79 19.83 -8.61
N ALA A 118 -4.31 20.81 -7.83
CA ALA A 118 -5.00 22.07 -7.61
C ALA A 118 -5.25 22.81 -8.93
N SER A 119 -4.24 22.91 -9.80
CA SER A 119 -4.38 23.58 -11.09
C SER A 119 -5.36 22.88 -12.03
N VAL A 120 -5.48 21.56 -11.94
CA VAL A 120 -6.51 20.80 -12.67
C VAL A 120 -7.90 21.15 -12.13
N ILE A 121 -8.07 21.21 -10.82
CA ILE A 121 -9.35 21.59 -10.20
C ILE A 121 -9.79 22.98 -10.65
N ASP A 122 -8.88 23.95 -10.68
CA ASP A 122 -9.17 25.34 -11.06
C ASP A 122 -9.44 25.50 -12.56
N SER A 123 -8.91 24.59 -13.39
CA SER A 123 -9.05 24.66 -14.86
C SER A 123 -10.31 24.01 -15.42
N VAL A 124 -11.11 23.35 -14.59
CA VAL A 124 -12.29 22.58 -15.01
C VAL A 124 -13.55 23.12 -14.37
N GLN A 125 -14.60 23.29 -15.15
CA GLN A 125 -15.94 23.61 -14.68
C GLN A 125 -16.63 22.34 -14.20
N TRP A 126 -16.57 22.11 -12.91
CA TRP A 126 -17.23 20.99 -12.25
C TRP A 126 -18.74 21.24 -12.11
N ARG A 127 -19.52 20.16 -11.96
CA ARG A 127 -20.97 20.25 -11.82
C ARG A 127 -21.54 19.28 -10.80
N ARG A 128 -22.71 19.59 -10.31
CA ARG A 128 -23.50 18.69 -9.45
C ARG A 128 -23.71 17.34 -10.14
N GLY A 129 -23.64 16.26 -9.37
CA GLY A 129 -23.81 14.88 -9.86
C GLY A 129 -22.54 14.25 -10.43
N GLN A 130 -21.41 14.97 -10.43
CA GLN A 130 -20.11 14.39 -10.69
C GLN A 130 -19.45 13.90 -9.40
N SER A 131 -18.53 12.94 -9.55
CA SER A 131 -17.60 12.53 -8.51
C SER A 131 -16.18 12.80 -8.99
N VAL A 132 -15.39 13.49 -8.20
CA VAL A 132 -14.01 13.86 -8.51
C VAL A 132 -13.08 13.23 -7.49
N ILE A 133 -12.13 12.42 -7.96
CA ILE A 133 -11.29 11.59 -7.12
C ILE A 133 -9.82 11.87 -7.44
N HIS A 134 -8.98 12.05 -6.42
CA HIS A 134 -7.53 11.99 -6.59
C HIS A 134 -6.93 10.72 -6.01
N CYS A 135 -5.70 10.38 -6.44
CA CYS A 135 -4.97 9.20 -5.98
C CYS A 135 -3.76 9.52 -5.09
N ASN A 136 -3.64 10.76 -4.57
CA ASN A 136 -2.55 11.13 -3.66
C ASN A 136 -2.70 10.45 -2.30
N GLY A 137 -1.61 9.83 -1.79
CA GLY A 137 -1.63 9.09 -0.54
C GLY A 137 -1.58 9.95 0.73
N ALA A 138 -1.00 11.15 0.66
CA ALA A 138 -0.77 12.02 1.82
C ALA A 138 -1.79 13.15 1.94
N ALA A 139 -2.20 13.74 0.80
CA ALA A 139 -3.10 14.89 0.78
C ALA A 139 -4.56 14.47 1.02
N SER A 140 -5.32 15.35 1.69
CA SER A 140 -6.76 15.16 1.92
C SER A 140 -7.58 15.58 0.70
N THR A 141 -8.89 15.28 0.76
CA THR A 141 -9.88 15.73 -0.24
C THR A 141 -10.06 17.25 -0.29
N ASP A 142 -9.44 18.01 0.60
CA ASP A 142 -9.43 19.48 0.58
C ASP A 142 -8.77 20.03 -0.70
N LEU A 143 -7.86 19.27 -1.33
CA LEU A 143 -7.34 19.60 -2.65
C LEU A 143 -8.42 19.72 -3.74
N LEU A 144 -9.59 19.15 -3.51
CA LEU A 144 -10.72 19.11 -4.44
C LEU A 144 -11.81 20.12 -4.07
N GLU A 145 -11.52 21.11 -3.20
CA GLU A 145 -12.53 22.05 -2.67
C GLU A 145 -13.25 22.81 -3.80
N GLY A 146 -12.56 23.19 -4.87
CA GLY A 146 -13.20 23.84 -6.04
C GLY A 146 -14.28 22.97 -6.68
N ALA A 147 -14.07 21.66 -6.76
CA ALA A 147 -15.08 20.74 -7.27
C ALA A 147 -16.23 20.54 -6.26
N ARG A 148 -15.91 20.42 -4.97
CA ARG A 148 -16.90 20.32 -3.88
C ARG A 148 -17.82 21.54 -3.85
N SER A 149 -17.26 22.73 -3.93
CA SER A 149 -18.01 24.00 -3.95
C SER A 149 -18.93 24.12 -5.19
N ALA A 150 -18.58 23.47 -6.31
CA ALA A 150 -19.43 23.35 -7.49
C ALA A 150 -20.52 22.26 -7.35
N GLY A 151 -20.59 21.57 -6.23
CA GLY A 151 -21.60 20.54 -5.92
C GLY A 151 -21.24 19.13 -6.37
N ALA A 152 -19.97 18.88 -6.75
CA ALA A 152 -19.48 17.53 -7.01
C ALA A 152 -19.19 16.80 -5.70
N GLN A 153 -19.33 15.48 -5.71
CA GLN A 153 -18.78 14.63 -4.65
C GLN A 153 -17.27 14.54 -4.82
N VAL A 154 -16.53 14.55 -3.71
CA VAL A 154 -15.08 14.47 -3.77
C VAL A 154 -14.55 13.29 -2.97
N GLY A 155 -13.47 12.68 -3.47
CA GLY A 155 -12.87 11.54 -2.81
C GLY A 155 -11.39 11.38 -3.09
N CYS A 156 -10.78 10.54 -2.29
CA CYS A 156 -9.45 9.99 -2.55
C CYS A 156 -9.54 8.48 -2.68
N PHE A 157 -8.80 7.92 -3.64
CA PHE A 157 -8.69 6.49 -3.87
C PHE A 157 -7.22 6.14 -4.11
N HIS A 158 -6.49 5.88 -3.02
CA HIS A 158 -5.05 5.67 -3.06
C HIS A 158 -4.72 4.18 -2.99
N PRO A 159 -4.20 3.56 -4.07
CA PRO A 159 -3.68 2.20 -4.02
C PRO A 159 -2.37 2.17 -3.22
N LEU A 160 -2.37 1.45 -2.09
CA LEU A 160 -1.19 1.25 -1.25
C LEU A 160 -0.28 0.20 -1.90
N GLN A 161 0.43 0.63 -2.95
CA GLN A 161 1.28 -0.24 -3.75
C GLN A 161 2.45 0.56 -4.35
N THR A 162 3.48 -0.16 -4.80
CA THR A 162 4.62 0.41 -5.54
C THR A 162 4.41 0.31 -7.06
N PHE A 163 4.79 1.35 -7.80
CA PHE A 163 4.55 1.48 -9.23
C PHE A 163 5.85 1.80 -9.99
N ALA A 164 6.79 0.84 -10.03
CA ALA A 164 8.09 1.01 -10.68
C ALA A 164 7.98 0.99 -12.22
N GLY A 165 7.04 0.21 -12.77
CA GLY A 165 6.74 0.09 -14.19
C GLY A 165 5.28 -0.33 -14.38
N LEU A 166 4.79 -0.27 -15.64
CA LEU A 166 3.38 -0.59 -15.91
C LEU A 166 3.05 -2.08 -15.74
N ASN A 167 3.94 -2.96 -16.19
CA ASN A 167 3.72 -4.41 -16.07
C ASN A 167 3.70 -4.82 -14.59
N GLU A 168 4.67 -4.35 -13.82
CA GLU A 168 4.76 -4.55 -12.36
C GLU A 168 3.55 -3.95 -11.65
N ALA A 169 3.09 -2.77 -12.08
CA ALA A 169 1.88 -2.15 -11.54
C ALA A 169 0.63 -3.01 -11.77
N LEU A 170 0.46 -3.55 -12.97
CA LEU A 170 -0.66 -4.43 -13.30
C LEU A 170 -0.60 -5.75 -12.50
N GLU A 171 0.58 -6.33 -12.33
CA GLU A 171 0.77 -7.57 -11.56
C GLU A 171 0.53 -7.36 -10.05
N ASN A 172 1.00 -6.23 -9.49
CA ASN A 172 0.99 -5.98 -8.05
C ASN A 172 -0.30 -5.34 -7.54
N LEU A 173 -1.14 -4.76 -8.42
CA LEU A 173 -2.38 -4.08 -7.99
C LEU A 173 -3.40 -5.01 -7.33
N PRO A 174 -3.65 -6.26 -7.83
CA PRO A 174 -4.47 -7.23 -7.12
C PRO A 174 -3.92 -7.53 -5.72
N GLY A 175 -4.81 -7.66 -4.73
CA GLY A 175 -4.44 -7.89 -3.33
C GLY A 175 -4.04 -6.63 -2.56
N SER A 176 -3.92 -5.47 -3.22
CA SER A 176 -3.54 -4.21 -2.58
C SER A 176 -4.62 -3.70 -1.63
N MET A 177 -4.20 -2.91 -0.63
CA MET A 177 -5.10 -2.09 0.17
C MET A 177 -5.33 -0.76 -0.53
N PHE A 178 -6.57 -0.25 -0.51
CA PHE A 178 -6.92 1.07 -1.01
C PHE A 178 -7.30 1.98 0.15
N GLY A 179 -6.56 3.06 0.34
CA GLY A 179 -6.91 4.13 1.28
C GLY A 179 -7.98 5.03 0.67
N ILE A 180 -9.16 5.09 1.29
CA ILE A 180 -10.30 5.84 0.78
C ILE A 180 -10.69 6.93 1.77
N GLU A 181 -10.74 8.16 1.29
CA GLU A 181 -11.36 9.30 1.98
C GLU A 181 -12.50 9.80 1.11
N ALA A 182 -13.73 9.59 1.53
CA ALA A 182 -14.94 10.05 0.85
C ALA A 182 -16.15 9.95 1.79
N GLU A 183 -17.19 10.74 1.48
CA GLU A 183 -18.50 10.60 2.09
C GLU A 183 -19.37 9.61 1.29
N GLU A 184 -20.47 9.14 1.92
CA GLU A 184 -21.47 8.35 1.21
C GLU A 184 -22.25 9.21 0.20
N PRO A 185 -22.65 8.66 -0.94
CA PRO A 185 -22.49 7.27 -1.39
C PRO A 185 -21.18 6.97 -2.11
N LEU A 186 -20.31 7.96 -2.34
CA LEU A 186 -19.06 7.81 -3.08
C LEU A 186 -18.11 6.81 -2.39
N TYR A 187 -18.05 6.80 -1.05
CA TYR A 187 -17.21 5.84 -0.32
C TYR A 187 -17.59 4.38 -0.68
N SER A 188 -18.88 4.06 -0.65
CA SER A 188 -19.36 2.71 -0.98
C SER A 188 -19.01 2.30 -2.41
N LEU A 189 -19.10 3.22 -3.37
CA LEU A 189 -18.68 2.98 -4.75
C LEU A 189 -17.18 2.69 -4.85
N LEU A 190 -16.34 3.51 -4.22
CA LEU A 190 -14.88 3.34 -4.24
C LEU A 190 -14.45 2.05 -3.51
N ALA A 191 -15.10 1.70 -2.39
CA ALA A 191 -14.84 0.46 -1.68
C ALA A 191 -15.20 -0.76 -2.54
N LYS A 192 -16.30 -0.69 -3.30
CA LYS A 192 -16.66 -1.71 -4.28
C LYS A 192 -15.62 -1.80 -5.40
N MET A 193 -15.15 -0.67 -5.94
CA MET A 193 -14.10 -0.67 -6.96
C MET A 193 -12.81 -1.32 -6.44
N ALA A 194 -12.42 -1.07 -5.19
CA ALA A 194 -11.28 -1.74 -4.56
C ALA A 194 -11.46 -3.27 -4.51
N LEU A 195 -12.66 -3.73 -4.15
CA LEU A 195 -12.99 -5.17 -4.12
C LEU A 195 -12.97 -5.78 -5.53
N ASP A 196 -13.54 -5.09 -6.52
CA ASP A 196 -13.54 -5.54 -7.91
C ASP A 196 -12.10 -5.62 -8.49
N LEU A 197 -11.17 -4.80 -7.97
CA LEU A 197 -9.74 -4.88 -8.26
C LEU A 197 -9.00 -5.98 -7.45
N GLU A 198 -9.74 -6.89 -6.81
CA GLU A 198 -9.21 -7.96 -5.95
C GLU A 198 -8.46 -7.43 -4.72
N GLY A 199 -8.70 -6.17 -4.37
CA GLY A 199 -8.08 -5.52 -3.22
C GLY A 199 -9.01 -5.45 -2.01
N ARG A 200 -8.58 -4.70 -1.01
CA ARG A 200 -9.34 -4.35 0.19
C ARG A 200 -9.31 -2.84 0.37
N SER A 201 -10.24 -2.29 1.13
CA SER A 201 -10.27 -0.87 1.40
C SER A 201 -10.17 -0.56 2.90
N ILE A 202 -9.64 0.61 3.21
CA ILE A 202 -9.69 1.21 4.55
C ILE A 202 -10.21 2.64 4.43
N ARG A 203 -11.19 3.00 5.25
CA ARG A 203 -11.66 4.39 5.35
C ARG A 203 -10.63 5.22 6.10
N LEU A 204 -10.19 6.32 5.51
CA LEU A 204 -9.25 7.26 6.11
C LEU A 204 -9.94 8.59 6.38
N THR A 205 -9.51 9.24 7.45
CA THR A 205 -9.78 10.66 7.69
C THR A 205 -8.61 11.50 7.14
N ALA A 206 -8.86 12.78 6.87
CA ALA A 206 -7.81 13.71 6.44
C ALA A 206 -6.58 13.67 7.38
N SER A 207 -6.80 13.64 8.70
CA SER A 207 -5.71 13.58 9.69
C SER A 207 -4.92 12.27 9.70
N ALA A 208 -5.52 11.16 9.29
CA ALA A 208 -4.86 9.86 9.25
C ALA A 208 -3.97 9.66 8.02
N LYS A 209 -4.23 10.38 6.92
CA LYS A 209 -3.54 10.16 5.63
C LYS A 209 -2.03 10.36 5.69
N VAL A 210 -1.56 11.37 6.40
CA VAL A 210 -0.12 11.66 6.49
C VAL A 210 0.62 10.48 7.15
N LEU A 211 0.09 9.95 8.27
CA LEU A 211 0.70 8.80 8.94
C LEU A 211 0.55 7.51 8.12
N TYR A 212 -0.60 7.31 7.47
CA TYR A 212 -0.82 6.21 6.54
C TYR A 212 0.22 6.23 5.42
N HIS A 213 0.45 7.38 4.78
CA HIS A 213 1.44 7.50 3.72
C HIS A 213 2.88 7.36 4.24
N ALA A 214 3.19 7.90 5.42
CA ALA A 214 4.50 7.70 6.06
C ALA A 214 4.78 6.21 6.31
N ALA A 215 3.78 5.42 6.72
CA ALA A 215 3.93 3.97 6.86
C ALA A 215 4.22 3.30 5.51
N ALA A 216 3.60 3.74 4.41
CA ALA A 216 3.91 3.27 3.06
C ALA A 216 5.36 3.56 2.66
N VAL A 217 5.83 4.79 2.91
CA VAL A 217 7.22 5.20 2.66
C VAL A 217 8.21 4.33 3.45
N ILE A 218 7.97 4.10 4.74
CA ILE A 218 8.81 3.23 5.57
C ILE A 218 8.85 1.81 4.98
N THR A 219 7.71 1.26 4.60
CA THR A 219 7.63 -0.12 4.13
C THR A 219 8.22 -0.32 2.73
N SER A 220 8.03 0.62 1.82
CA SER A 220 8.45 0.51 0.42
C SER A 220 9.77 1.25 0.16
N ASN A 221 9.76 2.59 0.25
CA ASN A 221 10.90 3.42 -0.15
C ASN A 221 12.14 3.16 0.71
N TYR A 222 11.96 3.06 2.03
CA TYR A 222 13.11 2.80 2.93
C TYR A 222 13.62 1.37 2.82
N THR A 223 12.80 0.40 2.40
CA THR A 223 13.30 -0.94 2.06
C THR A 223 14.29 -0.90 0.89
N VAL A 224 14.01 -0.08 -0.15
CA VAL A 224 14.96 0.14 -1.26
C VAL A 224 16.24 0.82 -0.77
N THR A 225 16.12 1.83 0.11
CA THR A 225 17.26 2.50 0.72
C THR A 225 18.11 1.55 1.56
N LEU A 226 17.48 0.71 2.39
CA LEU A 226 18.19 -0.30 3.19
C LEU A 226 18.89 -1.33 2.30
N MET A 227 18.26 -1.75 1.19
CA MET A 227 18.91 -2.63 0.22
C MET A 227 20.13 -1.95 -0.41
N LYS A 228 20.03 -0.66 -0.78
CA LYS A 228 21.17 0.10 -1.30
C LYS A 228 22.31 0.15 -0.28
N MET A 229 22.04 0.48 0.99
CA MET A 229 23.04 0.47 2.05
C MET A 229 23.69 -0.91 2.22
N ALA A 230 22.90 -1.98 2.19
CA ALA A 230 23.41 -3.34 2.29
C ALA A 230 24.32 -3.72 1.10
N THR A 231 23.94 -3.34 -0.13
CA THR A 231 24.76 -3.61 -1.32
C THR A 231 26.07 -2.81 -1.32
N ASP A 232 26.08 -1.58 -0.77
CA ASP A 232 27.28 -0.78 -0.66
C ASP A 232 28.34 -1.41 0.28
N LEU A 233 27.89 -2.11 1.33
CA LEU A 233 28.81 -2.85 2.22
C LEU A 233 29.58 -3.97 1.47
N TRP A 234 28.97 -4.56 0.44
CA TRP A 234 29.61 -5.59 -0.38
C TRP A 234 30.72 -5.01 -1.28
N GLY A 235 30.69 -3.72 -1.53
CA GLY A 235 31.77 -3.01 -2.21
C GLY A 235 33.12 -3.07 -1.44
N ALA A 236 33.09 -3.21 -0.10
CA ALA A 236 34.28 -3.37 0.71
C ALA A 236 35.08 -4.65 0.41
N PHE A 237 34.44 -5.64 -0.18
CA PHE A 237 35.09 -6.88 -0.68
C PHE A 237 34.92 -7.09 -2.19
N GLU A 238 34.85 -5.97 -2.91
CA GLU A 238 34.95 -5.87 -4.37
C GLU A 238 33.81 -6.54 -5.16
N VAL A 239 32.65 -6.82 -4.53
CA VAL A 239 31.49 -7.38 -5.22
C VAL A 239 30.69 -6.25 -5.89
N PRO A 240 30.42 -6.33 -7.20
CA PRO A 240 29.59 -5.35 -7.91
C PRO A 240 28.19 -5.23 -7.34
N ALA A 241 27.64 -4.01 -7.31
CA ALA A 241 26.32 -3.72 -6.72
C ALA A 241 25.18 -4.58 -7.29
N ALA A 242 25.19 -4.88 -8.59
CA ALA A 242 24.20 -5.74 -9.23
C ALA A 242 24.24 -7.18 -8.71
N GLU A 243 25.45 -7.72 -8.52
CA GLU A 243 25.68 -9.06 -7.97
C GLU A 243 25.30 -9.11 -6.49
N ALA A 244 25.73 -8.13 -5.68
CA ALA A 244 25.35 -7.99 -4.29
C ALA A 244 23.82 -7.91 -4.12
N THR A 245 23.15 -7.12 -4.97
CA THR A 245 21.68 -7.02 -4.98
C THR A 245 21.04 -8.38 -5.27
N SER A 246 21.52 -9.07 -6.29
CA SER A 246 21.02 -10.41 -6.67
C SER A 246 21.18 -11.42 -5.53
N ALA A 247 22.33 -11.39 -4.85
CA ALA A 247 22.62 -12.28 -3.71
C ALA A 247 21.75 -11.99 -2.48
N LEU A 248 21.41 -10.72 -2.22
CA LEU A 248 20.61 -10.30 -1.07
C LEU A 248 19.10 -10.44 -1.27
N LEU A 249 18.60 -10.46 -2.50
CA LEU A 249 17.16 -10.60 -2.80
C LEU A 249 16.51 -11.84 -2.19
N PRO A 250 17.11 -13.06 -2.21
CA PRO A 250 16.53 -14.23 -1.54
C PRO A 250 16.36 -14.04 -0.03
N LEU A 251 17.30 -13.34 0.63
CA LEU A 251 17.20 -13.01 2.06
C LEU A 251 16.02 -12.08 2.35
N LEU A 252 15.85 -11.04 1.53
CA LEU A 252 14.71 -10.12 1.65
C LEU A 252 13.38 -10.85 1.42
N ARG A 253 13.29 -11.69 0.39
CA ARG A 253 12.09 -12.53 0.15
C ARG A 253 11.78 -13.44 1.33
N GLY A 254 12.80 -14.06 1.93
CA GLY A 254 12.66 -14.86 3.13
C GLY A 254 12.09 -14.07 4.30
N THR A 255 12.53 -12.82 4.49
CA THR A 255 12.00 -11.91 5.51
C THR A 255 10.53 -11.58 5.29
N VAL A 256 10.14 -11.25 4.05
CA VAL A 256 8.73 -11.00 3.67
C VAL A 256 7.87 -12.24 3.93
N ASN A 257 8.35 -13.43 3.54
CA ASN A 257 7.64 -14.68 3.78
C ASN A 257 7.46 -14.98 5.26
N ASN A 258 8.48 -14.70 6.09
CA ASN A 258 8.37 -14.87 7.54
C ASN A 258 7.35 -13.89 8.15
N LEU A 259 7.35 -12.62 7.72
CA LEU A 259 6.33 -11.64 8.13
C LEU A 259 4.92 -12.11 7.77
N ALA A 260 4.73 -12.66 6.58
CA ALA A 260 3.43 -13.17 6.14
C ALA A 260 2.97 -14.40 6.94
N LYS A 261 3.90 -15.29 7.33
CA LYS A 261 3.58 -16.56 8.01
C LYS A 261 3.38 -16.42 9.53
N VAL A 262 4.27 -15.68 10.19
CA VAL A 262 4.31 -15.65 11.67
C VAL A 262 4.10 -14.24 12.24
N GLY A 263 4.08 -13.20 11.42
CA GLY A 263 3.82 -11.82 11.82
C GLY A 263 4.87 -11.23 12.76
N LEU A 264 4.58 -10.02 13.26
CA LEU A 264 5.38 -9.35 14.29
C LEU A 264 4.92 -9.79 15.68
N PRO A 265 5.85 -9.93 16.65
CA PRO A 265 7.30 -9.77 16.56
C PRO A 265 8.03 -11.07 16.11
N HIS A 266 7.31 -12.17 15.86
CA HIS A 266 7.89 -13.51 15.69
C HIS A 266 8.75 -13.66 14.44
N ALA A 267 8.54 -12.87 13.40
CA ALA A 267 9.36 -12.86 12.18
C ALA A 267 10.80 -12.35 12.42
N LEU A 268 11.06 -11.64 13.54
CA LEU A 268 12.39 -11.10 13.83
C LEU A 268 13.42 -12.23 14.02
N THR A 269 14.56 -12.10 13.36
CA THR A 269 15.74 -12.96 13.49
C THR A 269 17.01 -12.13 13.69
N GLY A 270 18.18 -12.75 13.68
CA GLY A 270 19.47 -12.05 13.72
C GLY A 270 20.04 -11.85 15.14
N PRO A 271 21.17 -11.11 15.24
CA PRO A 271 21.95 -11.02 16.48
C PRO A 271 21.18 -10.34 17.62
N ILE A 272 20.42 -9.26 17.34
CA ILE A 272 19.62 -8.58 18.38
C ILE A 272 18.54 -9.52 18.92
N ALA A 273 17.87 -10.28 18.05
CA ALA A 273 16.87 -11.26 18.49
C ALA A 273 17.43 -12.38 19.37
N ARG A 274 18.73 -12.70 19.22
CA ARG A 274 19.41 -13.73 20.02
C ARG A 274 20.16 -13.19 21.24
N GLY A 275 20.18 -11.87 21.43
CA GLY A 275 20.94 -11.24 22.50
C GLY A 275 22.46 -11.26 22.29
N ASP A 276 22.93 -11.38 21.05
CA ASP A 276 24.33 -11.53 20.66
C ASP A 276 25.06 -10.18 20.64
N ILE A 277 25.50 -9.74 21.82
CA ILE A 277 26.24 -8.46 22.02
C ILE A 277 27.60 -8.52 21.32
N GLY A 278 28.23 -9.71 21.25
CA GLY A 278 29.54 -9.89 20.62
C GLY A 278 29.51 -9.54 19.14
N THR A 279 28.58 -10.16 18.40
CA THR A 279 28.36 -9.88 16.98
C THR A 279 27.98 -8.41 16.75
N LEU A 280 27.11 -7.85 17.62
CA LEU A 280 26.71 -6.45 17.49
C LEU A 280 27.91 -5.49 17.61
N ARG A 281 28.82 -5.75 18.56
CA ARG A 281 30.05 -4.97 18.74
C ARG A 281 30.97 -5.08 17.53
N GLN A 282 31.15 -6.27 16.97
CA GLN A 282 31.98 -6.48 15.76
C GLN A 282 31.40 -5.70 14.57
N HIS A 283 30.07 -5.72 14.37
CA HIS A 283 29.44 -4.92 13.32
C HIS A 283 29.68 -3.42 13.48
N LEU A 284 29.56 -2.88 14.71
CA LEU A 284 29.77 -1.45 14.96
C LEU A 284 31.21 -1.02 14.70
N VAL A 285 32.20 -1.84 15.07
CA VAL A 285 33.62 -1.59 14.78
C VAL A 285 33.85 -1.60 13.26
N ALA A 286 33.44 -2.64 12.58
CA ALA A 286 33.63 -2.77 11.13
C ALA A 286 32.95 -1.63 10.35
N LEU A 287 31.72 -1.26 10.73
CA LEU A 287 31.02 -0.14 10.10
C LEU A 287 31.68 1.21 10.36
N GLN A 288 32.21 1.42 11.57
CA GLN A 288 32.95 2.64 11.90
C GLN A 288 34.21 2.79 11.04
N GLU A 289 34.91 1.70 10.78
CA GLU A 289 36.20 1.69 10.06
C GLU A 289 36.00 1.71 8.54
N GLN A 290 35.03 0.94 8.01
CA GLN A 290 34.94 0.66 6.57
C GLN A 290 33.72 1.31 5.90
N ALA A 291 32.66 1.66 6.66
CA ALA A 291 31.42 2.21 6.11
C ALA A 291 30.75 3.22 7.07
N PRO A 292 31.45 4.29 7.50
CA PRO A 292 30.94 5.23 8.51
C PRO A 292 29.62 5.89 8.10
N GLY A 293 29.34 6.04 6.80
CA GLY A 293 28.08 6.59 6.29
C GLY A 293 26.85 5.72 6.60
N VAL A 294 27.02 4.41 6.82
CA VAL A 294 25.93 3.49 7.14
C VAL A 294 25.73 3.35 8.67
N LEU A 295 26.74 3.66 9.47
CA LEU A 295 26.76 3.41 10.91
C LEU A 295 25.58 4.06 11.64
N GLY A 296 25.23 5.31 11.30
CA GLY A 296 24.10 6.02 11.91
C GLY A 296 22.78 5.31 11.72
N ALA A 297 22.48 4.90 10.49
CA ALA A 297 21.27 4.14 10.16
C ALA A 297 21.27 2.77 10.86
N TYR A 298 22.38 2.06 10.86
CA TYR A 298 22.52 0.77 11.53
C TYR A 298 22.20 0.87 13.03
N ARG A 299 22.75 1.87 13.71
CA ARG A 299 22.49 2.14 15.15
C ARG A 299 21.01 2.40 15.40
N GLN A 300 20.39 3.29 14.60
CA GLN A 300 18.98 3.64 14.76
C GLN A 300 18.05 2.43 14.51
N MET A 301 18.29 1.66 13.45
CA MET A 301 17.55 0.43 13.22
C MET A 301 17.74 -0.59 14.34
N GLY A 302 18.97 -0.73 14.86
CA GLY A 302 19.24 -1.59 16.02
C GLY A 302 18.45 -1.18 17.24
N LEU A 303 18.41 0.12 17.58
CA LEU A 303 17.62 0.64 18.69
C LEU A 303 16.12 0.35 18.54
N GLN A 304 15.56 0.49 17.33
CA GLN A 304 14.16 0.15 17.05
C GLN A 304 13.89 -1.36 17.05
N THR A 305 14.91 -2.19 16.87
CA THR A 305 14.80 -3.67 16.87
C THR A 305 14.74 -4.24 18.28
N ILE A 306 15.37 -3.61 19.28
CA ILE A 306 15.38 -4.08 20.67
C ILE A 306 13.96 -4.28 21.24
N PRO A 307 12.99 -3.35 21.11
CA PRO A 307 11.63 -3.55 21.58
C PRO A 307 10.94 -4.78 20.95
N LEU A 308 11.21 -5.06 19.67
CA LEU A 308 10.67 -6.25 19.00
C LEU A 308 11.24 -7.55 19.59
N ALA A 309 12.54 -7.58 19.89
CA ALA A 309 13.18 -8.73 20.54
C ALA A 309 12.65 -8.97 21.96
N LEU A 310 12.40 -7.90 22.73
CA LEU A 310 11.74 -7.96 24.04
C LEU A 310 10.31 -8.49 23.93
N ALA A 311 9.53 -7.97 22.98
CA ALA A 311 8.15 -8.41 22.75
C ALA A 311 8.09 -9.87 22.26
N LYS A 312 9.10 -10.33 21.53
CA LYS A 312 9.26 -11.74 21.14
C LYS A 312 9.62 -12.63 22.33
N GLY A 313 10.13 -12.09 23.43
CA GLY A 313 10.53 -12.81 24.62
C GLY A 313 11.88 -13.54 24.50
N THR A 314 12.71 -13.17 23.52
CA THR A 314 13.98 -13.86 23.25
C THR A 314 15.19 -13.23 23.94
N ILE A 315 15.03 -12.01 24.50
CA ILE A 315 16.08 -11.36 25.29
C ILE A 315 15.52 -10.83 26.61
N SER A 316 16.40 -10.73 27.63
CA SER A 316 16.07 -10.12 28.93
C SER A 316 16.13 -8.58 28.86
N LYS A 317 15.50 -7.89 29.82
CA LYS A 317 15.63 -6.42 29.99
C LYS A 317 17.10 -6.01 30.22
N GLU A 318 17.88 -6.82 30.93
CA GLU A 318 19.31 -6.60 31.16
C GLU A 318 20.09 -6.62 29.83
N THR A 319 19.89 -7.66 29.02
CA THR A 319 20.52 -7.79 27.70
C THR A 319 20.11 -6.63 26.78
N ALA A 320 18.85 -6.25 26.78
CA ALA A 320 18.33 -5.10 26.03
C ALA A 320 19.02 -3.79 26.47
N GLY A 321 19.23 -3.57 27.77
CA GLY A 321 19.97 -2.41 28.29
C GLY A 321 21.42 -2.36 27.81
N LYS A 322 22.14 -3.50 27.84
CA LYS A 322 23.50 -3.60 27.32
C LYS A 322 23.59 -3.30 25.82
N MET A 323 22.67 -3.85 25.03
CA MET A 323 22.61 -3.57 23.60
C MET A 323 22.30 -2.11 23.29
N LYS A 324 21.36 -1.52 24.04
CA LYS A 324 21.01 -0.10 23.89
C LYS A 324 22.23 0.79 24.14
N ALA A 325 22.93 0.62 25.27
CA ALA A 325 24.13 1.38 25.59
C ALA A 325 25.19 1.27 24.49
N LEU A 326 25.40 0.06 23.95
CA LEU A 326 26.36 -0.17 22.87
C LEU A 326 25.96 0.57 21.57
N LEU A 327 24.69 0.52 21.19
CA LEU A 327 24.16 1.21 19.99
C LEU A 327 24.17 2.73 20.14
N GLU A 328 23.96 3.27 21.34
CA GLU A 328 24.09 4.71 21.65
C GLU A 328 25.53 5.19 21.71
N GLY A 329 26.52 4.29 21.64
CA GLY A 329 27.93 4.66 21.66
C GLY A 329 28.44 5.00 23.06
N GLN A 330 27.72 4.61 24.12
CA GLN A 330 28.18 4.77 25.49
C GLN A 330 29.38 3.85 25.71
N LYS A 331 30.50 4.42 26.13
CA LYS A 331 31.67 3.64 26.54
C LYS A 331 31.33 2.96 27.88
N ASN A 332 31.30 1.64 27.88
CA ASN A 332 31.32 0.86 29.12
C ASN A 332 32.69 0.95 29.77
#